data_92c1192cfdbffa468ec2d39d964ec0cd
#
_entry.id   92c1192cfdbffa468ec2d39d964ec0cd
#
_cell.length_a   1.000
_cell.length_b   1.000
_cell.length_c   1.000
_cell.angle_alpha   90.00
_cell.angle_beta   90.00
_cell.angle_gamma   90.00
#
_symmetry.space_group_name_H-M   'P 1'
#
loop_
_entity.id
_entity.type
_entity.pdbx_description
1 polymer ?
#
loop_
_entity_poly.entity_id
_entity_poly.type
_entity_poly.pdbx_seq_one_letter_code
_entity_poly.pdbx_strand_id
1 'polypeptide(L)'
;MVNTYDSGGRWRELRAREVTELSAARHGSVERTLPGERRSGQLRDVSSAAGPLGVVWVVTSYPLVAAGLEKTLEGKADVRIGGSAPADGLSCIVLYADGTEAGFVGELKHMRNLHPGVPLLVFGARLDLQLAQTALENGADGFVHAAMDREQVVKAVEVVQKGELVAPRQLLKYILTHGKTPDVGDLSPRQREILGLVAEDLSNAEIAKRLYLSESTVKQHLRTAYKLLGVRNRTEAAKMVKNHGQDL
;
A
#
# COMPACT_ATOMS: atom_id res chain seq x y z
N MET A 1 18.70 6.23 -22.77
CA MET A 1 17.48 6.52 -23.55
C MET A 1 16.45 7.10 -22.60
N VAL A 2 15.90 8.23 -22.93
CA VAL A 2 15.10 9.07 -22.03
C VAL A 2 13.73 8.44 -21.82
N ASN A 3 13.35 8.21 -20.56
CA ASN A 3 12.06 7.70 -20.15
C ASN A 3 11.07 8.88 -20.12
N THR A 4 10.18 8.98 -21.09
CA THR A 4 9.12 9.99 -21.10
C THR A 4 7.87 9.43 -20.45
N TYR A 5 7.44 10.08 -19.38
CA TYR A 5 6.24 9.81 -18.59
C TYR A 5 5.02 10.37 -19.33
N ASP A 6 4.01 9.55 -19.58
CA ASP A 6 2.71 9.99 -20.07
C ASP A 6 1.70 9.99 -18.90
N SER A 7 0.96 11.08 -18.80
CA SER A 7 0.04 11.43 -17.71
C SER A 7 -1.27 10.61 -17.68
N GLY A 8 -1.26 9.41 -18.26
CA GLY A 8 -2.43 8.52 -18.35
C GLY A 8 -2.32 7.17 -17.64
N GLY A 9 -1.30 6.92 -16.83
CA GLY A 9 -1.23 5.80 -15.88
C GLY A 9 -1.48 4.39 -16.41
N ARG A 10 -0.99 3.98 -17.57
CA ARG A 10 -1.16 2.60 -18.06
C ARG A 10 0.17 1.88 -18.33
N TRP A 11 0.49 0.93 -17.49
CA TRP A 11 1.54 -0.07 -17.66
C TRP A 11 1.17 -1.11 -18.74
N ARG A 12 1.00 -0.74 -20.01
CA ARG A 12 0.57 -1.69 -21.06
C ARG A 12 1.65 -2.17 -22.01
N GLU A 13 2.83 -1.56 -22.07
CA GLU A 13 3.78 -1.88 -23.16
C GLU A 13 5.07 -2.59 -22.78
N LEU A 14 5.35 -2.84 -21.49
CA LEU A 14 6.56 -3.58 -21.10
C LEU A 14 6.41 -5.10 -21.08
N ARG A 15 5.22 -5.67 -21.32
CA ARG A 15 4.99 -7.13 -21.29
C ARG A 15 5.41 -7.92 -22.50
N ALA A 16 5.75 -7.28 -23.61
CA ALA A 16 6.01 -8.00 -24.87
C ALA A 16 7.49 -8.21 -25.20
N ARG A 17 8.42 -7.54 -24.54
CA ARG A 17 9.85 -7.65 -24.87
C ARG A 17 10.67 -8.54 -23.96
N GLU A 18 10.31 -8.72 -22.69
CA GLU A 18 11.10 -9.56 -21.77
C GLU A 18 10.90 -11.07 -21.94
N VAL A 19 9.81 -11.52 -22.56
CA VAL A 19 9.58 -12.96 -22.77
C VAL A 19 10.39 -13.52 -23.95
N THR A 20 10.87 -12.67 -24.86
CA THR A 20 11.57 -13.11 -26.08
C THR A 20 13.09 -13.20 -25.87
N GLU A 21 13.69 -12.48 -24.92
CA GLU A 21 15.14 -12.52 -24.70
C GLU A 21 15.61 -13.65 -23.77
N LEU A 22 14.75 -14.22 -22.96
CA LEU A 22 15.09 -15.37 -22.10
C LEU A 22 15.08 -16.73 -22.81
N SER A 23 14.61 -16.79 -24.05
CA SER A 23 14.60 -18.04 -24.86
C SER A 23 15.84 -18.25 -25.72
N ALA A 24 16.69 -17.23 -25.90
CA ALA A 24 17.83 -17.31 -26.82
C ALA A 24 19.18 -17.68 -26.17
N ALA A 25 19.24 -17.82 -24.84
CA ALA A 25 20.51 -18.03 -24.12
C ALA A 25 20.79 -19.49 -23.72
N ARG A 26 20.11 -20.46 -24.31
CA ARG A 26 20.40 -21.89 -24.09
C ARG A 26 20.83 -22.54 -25.40
N HIS A 27 22.04 -22.35 -25.86
CA HIS A 27 22.84 -23.32 -26.65
C HIS A 27 24.15 -22.67 -27.05
N GLY A 28 25.24 -23.21 -26.58
CA GLY A 28 26.57 -22.83 -27.03
C GLY A 28 27.69 -23.23 -26.07
N SER A 29 27.96 -24.53 -25.97
CA SER A 29 29.19 -25.06 -25.41
C SER A 29 30.38 -24.70 -26.28
N VAL A 30 31.50 -24.24 -25.73
CA VAL A 30 32.87 -24.65 -26.16
C VAL A 30 33.84 -24.35 -24.99
N GLU A 31 34.50 -25.42 -24.54
CA GLU A 31 35.69 -25.43 -23.69
C GLU A 31 36.86 -24.67 -24.31
N ARG A 32 37.60 -23.95 -23.50
CA ARG A 32 39.06 -23.80 -23.66
C ARG A 32 39.74 -23.57 -22.31
N THR A 33 40.44 -24.54 -21.87
CA THR A 33 41.41 -24.56 -20.77
C THR A 33 42.66 -23.77 -21.14
N LEU A 34 43.19 -22.96 -20.25
CA LEU A 34 44.62 -22.75 -20.02
C LEU A 34 44.91 -22.19 -18.61
N PRO A 35 46.11 -22.40 -18.03
CA PRO A 35 46.32 -22.51 -16.60
C PRO A 35 47.04 -21.30 -15.95
N GLY A 36 46.83 -21.17 -14.65
CA GLY A 36 47.82 -20.61 -13.73
C GLY A 36 47.75 -19.11 -13.51
N GLU A 37 47.15 -18.75 -12.38
CA GLU A 37 47.80 -17.86 -11.39
C GLU A 37 46.99 -17.82 -10.09
N ARG A 38 47.61 -18.36 -9.04
CA ARG A 38 47.08 -18.23 -7.69
C ARG A 38 47.24 -16.77 -7.25
N ARG A 39 46.15 -16.06 -7.17
CA ARG A 39 46.02 -14.89 -6.30
C ARG A 39 44.93 -15.18 -5.30
N SER A 40 45.35 -15.43 -4.07
CA SER A 40 44.50 -15.37 -2.89
C SER A 40 43.89 -13.99 -2.76
N GLY A 41 42.76 -13.78 -3.49
CA GLY A 41 41.88 -12.66 -3.31
C GLY A 41 40.92 -13.04 -2.20
N GLN A 42 41.07 -12.39 -1.05
CA GLN A 42 40.08 -12.40 0.01
C GLN A 42 38.71 -12.25 -0.58
N LEU A 43 37.89 -13.29 -0.41
CA LEU A 43 36.42 -13.16 -0.53
C LEU A 43 36.04 -12.08 0.47
N ARG A 44 35.83 -10.87 -0.02
CA ARG A 44 35.19 -9.83 0.76
C ARG A 44 33.76 -10.36 1.00
N ASP A 45 33.54 -10.67 2.24
CA ASP A 45 32.24 -11.01 2.80
C ASP A 45 31.26 -9.91 2.39
N VAL A 46 30.41 -10.14 1.38
CA VAL A 46 29.40 -9.20 0.86
C VAL A 46 28.26 -9.02 1.89
N SER A 47 28.33 -9.79 2.99
CA SER A 47 27.36 -9.75 4.09
C SER A 47 27.48 -8.51 5.01
N SER A 48 28.49 -7.64 4.82
CA SER A 48 28.77 -6.53 5.75
C SER A 48 28.22 -5.16 5.32
N ALA A 49 27.54 -5.03 4.18
CA ALA A 49 27.03 -3.76 3.70
C ALA A 49 25.53 -3.53 3.95
N ALA A 50 24.76 -4.58 4.20
CA ALA A 50 23.36 -4.46 4.55
C ALA A 50 23.22 -4.17 6.04
N GLY A 51 22.51 -3.11 6.43
CA GLY A 51 22.17 -2.83 7.83
C GLY A 51 21.41 -4.00 8.48
N PRO A 52 21.13 -3.93 9.78
CA PRO A 52 20.52 -5.03 10.55
C PRO A 52 19.16 -5.51 10.01
N LEU A 53 18.48 -4.72 9.18
CA LEU A 53 17.21 -5.08 8.55
C LEU A 53 17.37 -5.69 7.14
N GLY A 54 18.62 -5.86 6.65
CA GLY A 54 18.88 -6.39 5.32
C GLY A 54 18.41 -5.44 4.20
N VAL A 55 17.99 -6.02 3.08
CA VAL A 55 17.51 -5.25 1.91
C VAL A 55 16.02 -4.97 2.03
N VAL A 56 15.65 -3.69 2.06
CA VAL A 56 14.26 -3.23 2.07
C VAL A 56 13.92 -2.60 0.72
N TRP A 57 12.97 -3.17 0.01
CA TRP A 57 12.52 -2.66 -1.27
C TRP A 57 11.30 -1.75 -1.11
N VAL A 58 11.45 -0.49 -1.49
CA VAL A 58 10.40 0.53 -1.41
C VAL A 58 9.75 0.70 -2.78
N VAL A 59 8.48 0.34 -2.88
CA VAL A 59 7.67 0.44 -4.10
C VAL A 59 6.78 1.67 -4.00
N THR A 60 7.13 2.70 -4.75
CA THR A 60 6.39 3.97 -4.83
C THR A 60 6.73 4.73 -6.11
N SER A 61 5.75 5.45 -6.66
CA SER A 61 5.94 6.42 -7.74
C SER A 61 6.19 7.85 -7.25
N TYR A 62 6.18 8.08 -5.92
CA TYR A 62 6.31 9.41 -5.31
C TYR A 62 7.74 9.64 -4.79
N PRO A 63 8.55 10.52 -5.44
CA PRO A 63 9.94 10.73 -5.08
C PRO A 63 10.15 11.21 -3.63
N LEU A 64 9.24 12.04 -3.11
CA LEU A 64 9.32 12.52 -1.71
C LEU A 64 9.09 11.39 -0.71
N VAL A 65 8.18 10.45 -1.01
CA VAL A 65 7.94 9.28 -0.17
C VAL A 65 9.17 8.38 -0.17
N ALA A 66 9.74 8.14 -1.37
CA ALA A 66 10.96 7.37 -1.54
C ALA A 66 12.11 7.93 -0.70
N ALA A 67 12.42 9.23 -0.86
CA ALA A 67 13.48 9.92 -0.11
C ALA A 67 13.22 9.92 1.41
N GLY A 68 11.96 10.08 1.82
CA GLY A 68 11.55 10.03 3.23
C GLY A 68 11.79 8.66 3.86
N LEU A 69 11.41 7.59 3.17
CA LEU A 69 11.61 6.21 3.62
C LEU A 69 13.10 5.81 3.62
N GLU A 70 13.85 6.20 2.58
CA GLU A 70 15.30 6.01 2.52
C GLU A 70 15.97 6.66 3.74
N LYS A 71 15.66 7.93 4.02
CA LYS A 71 16.18 8.64 5.19
C LYS A 71 15.74 8.02 6.51
N THR A 72 14.51 7.53 6.59
CA THR A 72 13.97 6.85 7.77
C THR A 72 14.72 5.57 8.08
N LEU A 73 15.08 4.80 7.06
CA LEU A 73 15.76 3.51 7.19
C LEU A 73 17.30 3.60 7.08
N GLU A 74 17.85 4.81 6.89
CA GLU A 74 19.29 5.06 6.77
C GLU A 74 20.07 4.47 7.96
N GLY A 75 21.12 3.70 7.65
CA GLY A 75 21.94 3.02 8.65
C GLY A 75 21.27 1.81 9.32
N LYS A 76 20.02 1.48 8.93
CA LYS A 76 19.30 0.30 9.42
C LYS A 76 19.05 -0.74 8.34
N ALA A 77 18.88 -0.33 7.09
CA ALA A 77 18.63 -1.20 5.95
C ALA A 77 19.41 -0.73 4.71
N ASP A 78 19.65 -1.65 3.77
CA ASP A 78 19.97 -1.31 2.38
C ASP A 78 18.66 -1.05 1.64
N VAL A 79 18.34 0.22 1.41
CA VAL A 79 17.07 0.63 0.80
C VAL A 79 17.18 0.65 -0.72
N ARG A 80 16.31 -0.10 -1.37
CA ARG A 80 16.17 -0.11 -2.84
C ARG A 80 14.84 0.53 -3.22
N ILE A 81 14.86 1.50 -4.13
CA ILE A 81 13.68 2.29 -4.49
C ILE A 81 13.25 1.99 -5.91
N GLY A 82 11.96 1.68 -6.11
CA GLY A 82 11.35 1.47 -7.42
C GLY A 82 11.99 0.35 -8.23
N GLY A 83 11.77 0.35 -9.54
CA GLY A 83 12.36 -0.64 -10.44
C GLY A 83 11.89 -2.07 -10.21
N SER A 84 12.72 -3.03 -10.64
CA SER A 84 12.48 -4.45 -10.38
C SER A 84 12.92 -4.83 -8.96
N ALA A 85 12.30 -5.86 -8.41
CA ALA A 85 12.69 -6.41 -7.12
C ALA A 85 14.17 -6.79 -7.11
N PRO A 86 14.90 -6.55 -6.01
CA PRO A 86 16.24 -7.06 -5.84
C PRO A 86 16.31 -8.58 -6.04
N ALA A 87 17.29 -9.04 -6.80
CA ALA A 87 17.43 -10.46 -7.12
C ALA A 87 17.77 -11.31 -5.88
N ASP A 88 18.53 -10.73 -4.95
CA ASP A 88 19.03 -11.43 -3.77
C ASP A 88 18.83 -10.60 -2.51
N GLY A 89 18.66 -11.28 -1.38
CA GLY A 89 18.69 -10.69 -0.04
C GLY A 89 17.48 -9.86 0.34
N LEU A 90 16.37 -9.90 -0.44
CA LEU A 90 15.15 -9.15 -0.15
C LEU A 90 14.56 -9.60 1.20
N SER A 91 14.55 -8.68 2.16
CA SER A 91 14.16 -8.93 3.55
C SER A 91 12.79 -8.35 3.90
N CYS A 92 12.34 -7.31 3.18
CA CYS A 92 11.03 -6.69 3.37
C CYS A 92 10.66 -5.86 2.15
N ILE A 93 9.37 -5.82 1.83
CA ILE A 93 8.78 -4.92 0.83
C ILE A 93 8.00 -3.84 1.57
N VAL A 94 8.21 -2.56 1.21
CA VAL A 94 7.40 -1.44 1.68
C VAL A 94 6.63 -0.88 0.49
N LEU A 95 5.34 -1.15 0.42
CA LEU A 95 4.45 -0.67 -0.63
C LEU A 95 3.73 0.61 -0.18
N TYR A 96 3.91 1.70 -0.92
CA TYR A 96 3.20 2.94 -0.63
C TYR A 96 1.78 2.92 -1.18
N ALA A 97 0.83 3.35 -0.34
CA ALA A 97 -0.57 3.51 -0.70
C ALA A 97 -1.01 4.97 -0.49
N ASP A 98 -1.47 5.62 -1.55
CA ASP A 98 -1.93 7.02 -1.51
C ASP A 98 -3.39 7.19 -1.05
N GLY A 99 -4.09 6.07 -0.82
CA GLY A 99 -5.50 6.06 -0.42
C GLY A 99 -6.48 6.04 -1.59
N THR A 100 -5.98 5.89 -2.83
CA THR A 100 -6.81 5.57 -3.99
C THR A 100 -6.88 4.06 -4.14
N GLU A 101 -8.04 3.46 -3.84
CA GLU A 101 -8.18 1.99 -3.78
C GLU A 101 -8.13 1.33 -5.16
N ALA A 102 -8.41 2.09 -6.23
CA ALA A 102 -8.39 1.56 -7.59
C ALA A 102 -6.98 1.12 -8.00
N GLY A 103 -6.76 -0.19 -7.98
CA GLY A 103 -5.49 -0.81 -8.33
C GLY A 103 -4.60 -1.24 -7.13
N PHE A 104 -4.74 -0.61 -5.96
CA PHE A 104 -3.93 -0.94 -4.77
C PHE A 104 -4.04 -2.41 -4.36
N VAL A 105 -5.25 -2.94 -4.26
CA VAL A 105 -5.48 -4.36 -3.91
C VAL A 105 -4.86 -5.29 -4.95
N GLY A 106 -4.97 -4.92 -6.23
CA GLY A 106 -4.35 -5.67 -7.33
C GLY A 106 -2.82 -5.69 -7.24
N GLU A 107 -2.22 -4.54 -6.95
CA GLU A 107 -0.78 -4.40 -6.76
C GLU A 107 -0.28 -5.17 -5.53
N LEU A 108 -0.99 -5.06 -4.41
CA LEU A 108 -0.69 -5.78 -3.17
C LEU A 108 -0.71 -7.30 -3.40
N LYS A 109 -1.78 -7.82 -4.02
CA LYS A 109 -1.88 -9.25 -4.37
C LYS A 109 -0.80 -9.68 -5.36
N HIS A 110 -0.47 -8.84 -6.33
CA HIS A 110 0.60 -9.11 -7.28
C HIS A 110 1.96 -9.23 -6.58
N MET A 111 2.29 -8.28 -5.69
CA MET A 111 3.51 -8.33 -4.87
C MET A 111 3.56 -9.59 -4.00
N ARG A 112 2.45 -9.94 -3.34
CA ARG A 112 2.37 -11.14 -2.51
C ARG A 112 2.57 -12.42 -3.33
N ASN A 113 2.04 -12.50 -4.54
CA ASN A 113 2.18 -13.66 -5.43
C ASN A 113 3.61 -13.79 -5.99
N LEU A 114 4.26 -12.67 -6.31
CA LEU A 114 5.64 -12.67 -6.82
C LEU A 114 6.67 -12.98 -5.73
N HIS A 115 6.40 -12.56 -4.48
CA HIS A 115 7.31 -12.67 -3.36
C HIS A 115 6.65 -13.38 -2.17
N PRO A 116 6.25 -14.67 -2.34
CA PRO A 116 5.64 -15.42 -1.24
C PRO A 116 6.66 -15.59 -0.11
N GLY A 117 6.25 -15.23 1.10
CA GLY A 117 7.11 -15.33 2.29
C GLY A 117 8.02 -14.13 2.56
N VAL A 118 8.12 -13.15 1.66
CA VAL A 118 8.78 -11.87 1.98
C VAL A 118 7.80 -10.98 2.74
N PRO A 119 8.17 -10.43 3.91
CA PRO A 119 7.33 -9.51 4.65
C PRO A 119 6.92 -8.29 3.81
N LEU A 120 5.62 -7.97 3.82
CA LEU A 120 5.04 -6.90 3.03
C LEU A 120 4.37 -5.87 3.95
N LEU A 121 4.98 -4.70 4.06
CA LEU A 121 4.52 -3.58 4.88
C LEU A 121 3.89 -2.53 3.97
N VAL A 122 2.68 -2.09 4.29
CA VAL A 122 2.01 -0.99 3.58
C VAL A 122 2.28 0.32 4.31
N PHE A 123 2.73 1.34 3.55
CA PHE A 123 2.97 2.69 4.05
C PHE A 123 1.93 3.66 3.49
N GLY A 124 1.06 4.18 4.35
CA GLY A 124 0.04 5.16 4.00
C GLY A 124 0.50 6.60 4.23
N ALA A 125 0.01 7.54 3.42
CA ALA A 125 0.25 8.98 3.62
C ALA A 125 -0.31 9.48 4.97
N ARG A 126 -1.32 8.82 5.50
CA ARG A 126 -1.97 9.13 6.79
C ARG A 126 -2.50 7.86 7.43
N LEU A 127 -2.92 7.96 8.69
CA LEU A 127 -3.69 6.90 9.33
C LEU A 127 -5.07 6.81 8.64
N ASP A 128 -5.28 5.73 7.93
CA ASP A 128 -6.54 5.37 7.30
C ASP A 128 -6.90 3.94 7.71
N LEU A 129 -7.98 3.79 8.48
CA LEU A 129 -8.34 2.50 9.06
C LEU A 129 -8.91 1.53 8.01
N GLN A 130 -9.59 2.05 7.01
CA GLN A 130 -10.14 1.24 5.92
C GLN A 130 -9.01 0.71 5.04
N LEU A 131 -8.09 1.59 4.62
CA LEU A 131 -6.91 1.21 3.87
C LEU A 131 -6.05 0.19 4.66
N ALA A 132 -5.86 0.42 5.97
CA ALA A 132 -5.12 -0.51 6.83
C ALA A 132 -5.80 -1.89 6.90
N GLN A 133 -7.12 -1.95 7.05
CA GLN A 133 -7.86 -3.20 7.04
C GLN A 133 -7.76 -3.89 5.70
N THR A 134 -8.04 -3.18 4.60
CA THR A 134 -7.93 -3.70 3.24
C THR A 134 -6.54 -4.27 2.96
N ALA A 135 -5.48 -3.57 3.41
CA ALA A 135 -4.11 -4.06 3.28
C ALA A 135 -3.90 -5.40 4.00
N LEU A 136 -4.30 -5.49 5.26
CA LEU A 136 -4.13 -6.70 6.07
C LEU A 136 -4.97 -7.87 5.55
N GLU A 137 -6.21 -7.63 5.15
CA GLU A 137 -7.11 -8.65 4.57
C GLU A 137 -6.60 -9.21 3.23
N ASN A 138 -5.81 -8.42 2.49
CA ASN A 138 -5.25 -8.82 1.21
C ASN A 138 -3.77 -9.24 1.27
N GLY A 139 -3.28 -9.53 2.48
CA GLY A 139 -2.00 -10.22 2.68
C GLY A 139 -0.82 -9.31 3.00
N ALA A 140 -1.02 -8.06 3.40
CA ALA A 140 0.02 -7.29 4.05
C ALA A 140 0.30 -7.82 5.46
N ASP A 141 1.55 -7.82 5.88
CA ASP A 141 1.97 -8.17 7.23
C ASP A 141 1.94 -6.96 8.17
N GLY A 142 1.71 -5.76 7.63
CA GLY A 142 1.55 -4.59 8.46
C GLY A 142 1.16 -3.34 7.72
N PHE A 143 0.71 -2.33 8.50
CA PHE A 143 0.37 -1.00 8.04
C PHE A 143 1.01 0.06 8.94
N VAL A 144 1.73 0.98 8.33
CA VAL A 144 2.33 2.17 8.94
C VAL A 144 1.94 3.43 8.17
N HIS A 145 2.16 4.62 8.73
CA HIS A 145 1.77 5.87 8.07
C HIS A 145 2.74 7.01 8.37
N ALA A 146 2.70 8.06 7.54
CA ALA A 146 3.67 9.16 7.57
C ALA A 146 3.67 10.01 8.86
N ALA A 147 2.66 9.88 9.73
CA ALA A 147 2.65 10.55 11.04
C ALA A 147 3.37 9.73 12.14
N MET A 148 3.89 8.54 11.82
CA MET A 148 4.74 7.76 12.74
C MET A 148 6.15 8.33 12.73
N ASP A 149 6.83 8.26 13.87
CA ASP A 149 8.22 8.64 13.95
C ASP A 149 9.15 7.57 13.33
N ARG A 150 10.42 7.95 13.17
CA ARG A 150 11.43 7.07 12.57
C ARG A 150 11.54 5.73 13.28
N GLU A 151 11.57 5.75 14.62
CA GLU A 151 11.77 4.56 15.44
C GLU A 151 10.60 3.59 15.29
N GLN A 152 9.39 4.12 15.22
CA GLN A 152 8.18 3.32 15.00
C GLN A 152 8.17 2.64 13.64
N VAL A 153 8.59 3.32 12.57
CA VAL A 153 8.67 2.73 11.22
C VAL A 153 9.76 1.66 11.17
N VAL A 154 10.97 1.94 11.71
CA VAL A 154 12.06 0.94 11.82
C VAL A 154 11.58 -0.28 12.59
N LYS A 155 10.92 -0.05 13.72
CA LYS A 155 10.39 -1.14 14.57
C LYS A 155 9.31 -1.95 13.84
N ALA A 156 8.48 -1.32 13.05
CA ALA A 156 7.48 -2.02 12.24
C ALA A 156 8.14 -2.98 11.24
N VAL A 157 9.20 -2.55 10.55
CA VAL A 157 9.97 -3.43 9.65
C VAL A 157 10.57 -4.62 10.43
N GLU A 158 11.17 -4.38 11.60
CA GLU A 158 11.71 -5.46 12.44
C GLU A 158 10.66 -6.48 12.86
N VAL A 159 9.46 -6.01 13.19
CA VAL A 159 8.36 -6.85 13.68
C VAL A 159 7.80 -7.72 12.55
N VAL A 160 7.55 -7.16 11.38
CA VAL A 160 7.05 -7.96 10.24
C VAL A 160 8.07 -8.97 9.73
N GLN A 161 9.39 -8.67 9.84
CA GLN A 161 10.45 -9.62 9.51
C GLN A 161 10.51 -10.84 10.46
N LYS A 162 9.95 -10.70 11.65
CA LYS A 162 9.79 -11.81 12.61
C LYS A 162 8.54 -12.64 12.38
N GLY A 163 7.74 -12.28 11.36
CA GLY A 163 6.45 -12.92 11.08
C GLY A 163 5.31 -12.44 11.98
N GLU A 164 5.49 -11.31 12.68
CA GLU A 164 4.46 -10.71 13.51
C GLU A 164 3.68 -9.65 12.75
N LEU A 165 2.41 -9.44 13.09
CA LEU A 165 1.54 -8.47 12.45
C LEU A 165 1.72 -7.07 13.05
N VAL A 166 1.81 -6.05 12.19
CA VAL A 166 1.81 -4.63 12.59
C VAL A 166 0.52 -3.94 12.16
N ALA A 167 -0.29 -3.52 13.13
CA ALA A 167 -1.54 -2.83 12.84
C ALA A 167 -1.71 -1.58 13.73
N PRO A 168 -2.36 -0.51 13.21
CA PRO A 168 -2.71 0.63 14.03
C PRO A 168 -3.57 0.21 15.22
N ARG A 169 -3.23 0.70 16.42
CA ARG A 169 -4.00 0.38 17.63
C ARG A 169 -5.49 0.75 17.49
N GLN A 170 -5.78 1.80 16.75
CA GLN A 170 -7.15 2.24 16.46
C GLN A 170 -7.91 1.21 15.64
N LEU A 171 -7.26 0.56 14.68
CA LEU A 171 -7.86 -0.53 13.91
C LEU A 171 -8.16 -1.74 14.80
N LEU A 172 -7.21 -2.16 15.62
CA LEU A 172 -7.43 -3.26 16.57
C LEU A 172 -8.58 -2.97 17.52
N LYS A 173 -8.61 -1.76 18.10
CA LYS A 173 -9.71 -1.33 18.96
C LYS A 173 -11.04 -1.35 18.21
N TYR A 174 -11.05 -0.88 16.96
CA TYR A 174 -12.25 -0.84 16.14
C TYR A 174 -12.79 -2.26 15.84
N ILE A 175 -11.94 -3.17 15.38
CA ILE A 175 -12.30 -4.57 15.11
C ILE A 175 -12.84 -5.26 16.37
N LEU A 176 -12.20 -5.04 17.50
CA LEU A 176 -12.64 -5.64 18.79
C LEU A 176 -14.00 -5.11 19.26
N THR A 177 -14.34 -3.86 18.92
CA THR A 177 -15.61 -3.25 19.34
C THR A 177 -16.76 -3.41 18.35
N HIS A 178 -16.45 -3.54 17.05
CA HIS A 178 -17.45 -3.52 15.97
C HIS A 178 -17.34 -4.71 15.01
N GLY A 179 -16.31 -5.54 15.13
CA GLY A 179 -16.08 -6.74 14.30
C GLY A 179 -15.59 -6.46 12.87
N LYS A 180 -15.76 -5.22 12.38
CA LYS A 180 -15.29 -4.78 11.05
C LYS A 180 -14.96 -3.29 11.06
N THR A 181 -14.12 -2.81 10.12
CA THR A 181 -14.05 -1.37 9.83
C THR A 181 -15.36 -0.89 9.20
N PRO A 182 -15.73 0.37 9.44
CA PRO A 182 -16.90 0.95 8.82
C PRO A 182 -16.80 0.88 7.30
N ASP A 183 -17.79 0.23 6.71
CA ASP A 183 -17.95 0.20 5.26
C ASP A 183 -19.26 0.87 4.87
N VAL A 184 -19.33 1.43 3.66
CA VAL A 184 -20.57 1.94 3.05
C VAL A 184 -21.63 0.84 2.97
N GLY A 185 -21.21 -0.43 2.89
CA GLY A 185 -22.06 -1.61 2.97
C GLY A 185 -22.83 -1.77 4.30
N ASP A 186 -22.30 -1.25 5.41
CA ASP A 186 -22.92 -1.32 6.74
C ASP A 186 -24.04 -0.28 6.94
N LEU A 187 -24.18 0.66 6.01
CA LEU A 187 -25.23 1.67 6.05
C LEU A 187 -26.59 1.09 5.69
N SER A 188 -27.64 1.56 6.37
CA SER A 188 -29.01 1.27 5.93
C SER A 188 -29.24 1.84 4.52
N PRO A 189 -30.19 1.28 3.74
CA PRO A 189 -30.52 1.81 2.39
C PRO A 189 -30.79 3.32 2.43
N ARG A 190 -31.46 3.80 3.47
CA ARG A 190 -31.78 5.22 3.62
C ARG A 190 -30.56 6.08 3.92
N GLN A 191 -29.62 5.61 4.73
CA GLN A 191 -28.37 6.30 5.00
C GLN A 191 -27.49 6.37 3.76
N ARG A 192 -27.45 5.31 2.99
CA ARG A 192 -26.70 5.23 1.72
C ARG A 192 -27.26 6.22 0.70
N GLU A 193 -28.60 6.27 0.54
CA GLU A 193 -29.27 7.22 -0.32
C GLU A 193 -28.98 8.68 0.06
N ILE A 194 -29.08 9.01 1.34
CA ILE A 194 -28.77 10.36 1.85
C ILE A 194 -27.30 10.71 1.63
N LEU A 195 -26.38 9.78 1.86
CA LEU A 195 -24.95 10.02 1.65
C LEU A 195 -24.58 10.11 0.17
N GLY A 196 -25.27 9.41 -0.72
CA GLY A 196 -25.16 9.60 -2.16
C GLY A 196 -25.45 11.06 -2.56
N LEU A 197 -26.55 11.63 -2.04
CA LEU A 197 -26.90 13.03 -2.26
C LEU A 197 -25.92 14.02 -1.60
N VAL A 198 -25.30 13.64 -0.48
CA VAL A 198 -24.18 14.40 0.11
C VAL A 198 -22.96 14.40 -0.81
N ALA A 199 -22.69 13.30 -1.48
CA ALA A 199 -21.59 13.19 -2.45
C ALA A 199 -21.87 14.01 -3.74
N GLU A 200 -23.15 14.28 -4.05
CA GLU A 200 -23.59 15.21 -5.08
C GLU A 200 -23.60 16.70 -4.60
N ASP A 201 -23.06 16.98 -3.43
CA ASP A 201 -22.96 18.30 -2.80
C ASP A 201 -24.30 18.98 -2.43
N LEU A 202 -25.43 18.24 -2.37
CA LEU A 202 -26.73 18.78 -1.96
C LEU A 202 -26.73 19.16 -0.46
N SER A 203 -27.30 20.30 -0.11
CA SER A 203 -27.55 20.71 1.28
C SER A 203 -28.57 19.80 1.99
N ASN A 204 -28.60 19.81 3.31
CA ASN A 204 -29.60 19.04 4.07
C ASN A 204 -31.06 19.45 3.74
N ALA A 205 -31.29 20.71 3.41
CA ALA A 205 -32.61 21.21 2.99
C ALA A 205 -33.04 20.63 1.62
N GLU A 206 -32.10 20.58 0.66
CA GLU A 206 -32.35 20.00 -0.66
C GLU A 206 -32.53 18.50 -0.57
N ILE A 207 -31.74 17.79 0.24
CA ILE A 207 -31.91 16.36 0.53
C ILE A 207 -33.27 16.09 1.15
N ALA A 208 -33.65 16.88 2.16
CA ALA A 208 -34.94 16.78 2.83
C ALA A 208 -36.10 16.92 1.85
N LYS A 209 -36.03 17.95 0.97
CA LYS A 209 -37.03 18.17 -0.08
C LYS A 209 -37.08 17.02 -1.08
N ARG A 210 -35.91 16.53 -1.55
CA ARG A 210 -35.83 15.47 -2.56
C ARG A 210 -36.32 14.11 -2.03
N LEU A 211 -36.14 13.86 -0.75
CA LEU A 211 -36.49 12.59 -0.11
C LEU A 211 -37.79 12.62 0.69
N TYR A 212 -38.53 13.76 0.66
CA TYR A 212 -39.74 13.98 1.43
C TYR A 212 -39.57 13.76 2.94
N LEU A 213 -38.46 14.28 3.50
CA LEU A 213 -38.10 14.23 4.91
C LEU A 213 -38.06 15.64 5.53
N SER A 214 -37.98 15.69 6.86
CA SER A 214 -37.57 16.90 7.55
C SER A 214 -36.03 17.02 7.56
N GLU A 215 -35.50 18.26 7.59
CA GLU A 215 -34.07 18.47 7.75
C GLU A 215 -33.51 17.84 9.04
N SER A 216 -34.30 17.80 10.09
CA SER A 216 -33.91 17.16 11.35
C SER A 216 -33.73 15.65 11.17
N THR A 217 -34.59 15.01 10.37
CA THR A 217 -34.48 13.60 10.04
C THR A 217 -33.21 13.32 9.20
N VAL A 218 -32.92 14.17 8.21
CA VAL A 218 -31.68 14.08 7.42
C VAL A 218 -30.45 14.21 8.32
N LYS A 219 -30.42 15.21 9.20
CA LYS A 219 -29.32 15.41 10.17
C LYS A 219 -29.14 14.19 11.09
N GLN A 220 -30.24 13.56 11.53
CA GLN A 220 -30.17 12.36 12.35
C GLN A 220 -29.58 11.17 11.59
N HIS A 221 -30.00 10.92 10.35
CA HIS A 221 -29.43 9.89 9.49
C HIS A 221 -27.95 10.12 9.24
N LEU A 222 -27.54 11.36 8.91
CA LEU A 222 -26.15 11.71 8.70
C LEU A 222 -25.31 11.53 9.97
N ARG A 223 -25.80 11.95 11.13
CA ARG A 223 -25.08 11.75 12.40
C ARG A 223 -24.82 10.27 12.69
N THR A 224 -25.82 9.41 12.44
CA THR A 224 -25.69 7.96 12.64
C THR A 224 -24.74 7.38 11.60
N ALA A 225 -24.87 7.78 10.33
CA ALA A 225 -24.00 7.34 9.25
C ALA A 225 -22.54 7.74 9.48
N TYR A 226 -22.27 8.98 9.89
CA TYR A 226 -20.91 9.45 10.20
C TYR A 226 -20.29 8.66 11.36
N LYS A 227 -21.10 8.32 12.37
CA LYS A 227 -20.65 7.48 13.49
C LYS A 227 -20.33 6.06 13.02
N LEU A 228 -21.18 5.46 12.15
CA LEU A 228 -20.97 4.14 11.59
C LEU A 228 -19.71 4.10 10.69
N LEU A 229 -19.54 5.11 9.85
CA LEU A 229 -18.39 5.22 8.93
C LEU A 229 -17.10 5.72 9.60
N GLY A 230 -17.15 6.10 10.89
CA GLY A 230 -15.98 6.64 11.60
C GLY A 230 -15.48 7.98 11.06
N VAL A 231 -16.26 8.68 10.21
CA VAL A 231 -15.89 9.97 9.63
C VAL A 231 -16.28 11.13 10.53
N ARG A 232 -15.49 12.22 10.48
CA ARG A 232 -15.65 13.37 11.37
C ARG A 232 -16.51 14.48 10.78
N ASN A 233 -16.61 14.54 9.47
CA ASN A 233 -17.27 15.64 8.78
C ASN A 233 -17.88 15.21 7.45
N ARG A 234 -18.68 16.12 6.88
CA ARG A 234 -19.37 15.92 5.61
C ARG A 234 -18.43 15.61 4.45
N THR A 235 -17.29 16.29 4.38
CA THR A 235 -16.32 16.15 3.30
C THR A 235 -15.68 14.76 3.31
N GLU A 236 -15.36 14.23 4.48
CA GLU A 236 -14.83 12.86 4.63
C GLU A 236 -15.88 11.83 4.21
N ALA A 237 -17.14 12.02 4.64
CA ALA A 237 -18.24 11.14 4.24
C ALA A 237 -18.47 11.13 2.73
N ALA A 238 -18.48 12.30 2.09
CA ALA A 238 -18.64 12.43 0.64
C ALA A 238 -17.51 11.74 -0.13
N LYS A 239 -16.26 11.88 0.32
CA LYS A 239 -15.11 11.19 -0.28
C LYS A 239 -15.23 9.68 -0.18
N MET A 240 -15.63 9.16 0.98
CA MET A 240 -15.79 7.73 1.22
C MET A 240 -16.83 7.12 0.29
N VAL A 241 -17.97 7.79 0.09
CA VAL A 241 -19.03 7.33 -0.81
C VAL A 241 -18.60 7.42 -2.29
N LYS A 242 -17.89 8.50 -2.70
CA LYS A 242 -17.37 8.64 -4.07
C LYS A 242 -16.39 7.53 -4.43
N ASN A 243 -15.55 7.12 -3.49
CA ASN A 243 -14.58 6.04 -3.70
C ASN A 243 -15.27 4.67 -3.86
N HIS A 244 -16.39 4.41 -3.15
CA HIS A 244 -17.16 3.17 -3.28
C HIS A 244 -18.11 3.15 -4.48
N GLY A 245 -18.49 4.29 -5.01
CA GLY A 245 -19.41 4.41 -6.17
C GLY A 245 -18.75 4.15 -7.53
N GLN A 246 -17.45 3.91 -7.59
CA GLN A 246 -16.72 3.54 -8.81
C GLN A 246 -16.63 2.02 -9.02
N ASP A 247 -17.14 1.22 -8.08
CA ASP A 247 -17.10 -0.26 -8.13
C ASP A 247 -18.48 -0.90 -8.46
N LEU A 248 -19.45 -0.12 -8.97
CA LEU A 248 -20.77 -0.64 -9.43
C LEU A 248 -20.93 -0.54 -10.94
#